data_12c2ada611e99ceb46239e9818d1000e
#
_entry.id   12c2ada611e99ceb46239e9818d1000e
#
_cell.length_a   1.000
_cell.length_b   1.000
_cell.length_c   1.000
_cell.angle_alpha   90.00
_cell.angle_beta   90.00
_cell.angle_gamma   90.00
#
_symmetry.space_group_name_H-M   'P 1'
#
loop_
_entity.id
_entity.type
_entity.pdbx_description
1 polymer ?
#
loop_
_entity_poly.entity_id
_entity_poly.type
_entity_poly.pdbx_seq_one_letter_code
_entity_poly.pdbx_strand_id
1 'polypeptide(L)'
;SKVTINKSAVAEFGKSGASYADFVFVMSKGQSPTLRVNYVTTYALTASVVDDLGLPISGASVTFTPSDAESGTAAQTLTTGSDGTATVYVKRGSYTLTATHERFTSAITQTTSVSSARTVKMTGEILETVQLVVTNEYGAPLSGAVVSIGGKSITTGADGTASFSVKRGSYVAQVACSGYKTQAVQLSVTGSLRERVKLS
;
A
#
# COMPACT_ATOMS: atom_id res chain seq x y z
N SER A 1 22.77 19.56 -1.02
CA SER A 1 24.00 20.20 -0.51
C SER A 1 23.80 21.70 -0.42
N LYS A 2 24.34 22.33 0.60
CA LYS A 2 24.23 23.77 0.85
C LYS A 2 25.60 24.39 0.82
N VAL A 3 25.77 25.47 0.04
CA VAL A 3 26.98 26.26 0.05
C VAL A 3 26.75 27.52 0.88
N THR A 4 27.66 27.77 1.82
CA THR A 4 27.58 28.94 2.68
C THR A 4 28.87 29.75 2.47
N ILE A 5 28.73 31.01 2.10
CA ILE A 5 29.85 31.97 2.00
C ILE A 5 29.60 33.06 3.01
N ASN A 6 30.58 33.33 3.90
CA ASN A 6 30.51 34.36 4.92
C ASN A 6 29.23 34.30 5.78
N LYS A 7 28.83 33.09 6.22
CA LYS A 7 27.62 32.79 7.00
C LYS A 7 26.29 32.98 6.28
N SER A 8 26.27 33.42 5.04
CA SER A 8 25.05 33.50 4.25
C SER A 8 24.90 32.28 3.34
N ALA A 9 23.72 31.69 3.31
CA ALA A 9 23.41 30.65 2.35
C ALA A 9 23.25 31.25 0.94
N VAL A 10 24.00 30.74 -0.03
CA VAL A 10 24.01 31.27 -1.39
C VAL A 10 23.17 30.40 -2.32
N ALA A 11 23.21 29.08 -2.14
CA ALA A 11 22.39 28.16 -2.91
C ALA A 11 22.26 26.80 -2.22
N GLU A 12 21.22 26.06 -2.58
CA GLU A 12 21.04 24.66 -2.23
C GLU A 12 21.25 23.78 -3.46
N PHE A 13 22.14 22.80 -3.35
CA PHE A 13 22.32 21.78 -4.37
C PHE A 13 21.43 20.57 -4.07
N GLY A 14 21.04 19.90 -5.09
CA GLY A 14 20.51 18.54 -4.93
C GLY A 14 19.03 18.46 -4.95
N LYS A 15 18.43 19.03 -5.97
CA LYS A 15 17.32 18.33 -6.57
C LYS A 15 17.91 17.15 -7.33
N SER A 16 17.35 15.96 -7.10
CA SER A 16 17.73 14.70 -7.76
C SER A 16 18.15 14.93 -9.22
N GLY A 17 19.37 14.56 -9.57
CA GLY A 17 19.88 14.62 -10.93
C GLY A 17 20.84 15.76 -11.27
N ALA A 18 21.06 16.76 -10.41
CA ALA A 18 22.04 17.80 -10.67
C ALA A 18 23.44 17.35 -10.21
N SER A 19 24.39 17.25 -11.14
CA SER A 19 25.77 16.84 -10.88
C SER A 19 26.70 18.01 -10.56
N TYR A 20 26.30 19.24 -10.85
CA TYR A 20 27.12 20.45 -10.59
C TYR A 20 26.21 21.68 -10.48
N ALA A 21 26.75 22.75 -9.88
CA ALA A 21 26.19 24.09 -9.94
C ALA A 21 27.32 25.12 -9.97
N ASP A 22 27.16 26.14 -10.81
CA ASP A 22 28.08 27.23 -10.94
C ASP A 22 27.73 28.35 -9.97
N PHE A 23 28.75 28.91 -9.29
CA PHE A 23 28.63 30.08 -8.43
C PHE A 23 29.53 31.17 -8.92
N VAL A 24 28.96 32.34 -9.09
CA VAL A 24 29.72 33.58 -9.34
C VAL A 24 29.60 34.43 -8.08
N PHE A 25 30.74 34.80 -7.51
CA PHE A 25 30.78 35.75 -6.43
C PHE A 25 31.89 36.81 -6.67
N VAL A 26 31.59 38.05 -6.32
CA VAL A 26 32.53 39.16 -6.46
C VAL A 26 33.28 39.31 -5.13
N MET A 27 34.61 39.33 -5.22
CA MET A 27 35.48 39.53 -4.07
C MET A 27 36.10 40.91 -4.08
N SER A 28 36.14 41.58 -2.93
CA SER A 28 36.91 42.78 -2.75
C SER A 28 38.37 42.47 -2.44
N LYS A 29 39.29 43.36 -2.82
CA LYS A 29 40.71 43.19 -2.55
C LYS A 29 41.00 42.97 -1.06
N GLY A 30 41.75 41.91 -0.74
CA GLY A 30 42.08 41.54 0.64
C GLY A 30 41.13 40.58 1.34
N GLN A 31 40.11 40.09 0.68
CA GLN A 31 39.21 39.07 1.21
C GLN A 31 39.66 37.63 0.85
N SER A 32 39.62 36.74 1.82
CA SER A 32 39.88 35.30 1.64
C SER A 32 38.63 34.52 2.06
N PRO A 33 37.71 34.27 1.17
CA PRO A 33 36.49 33.51 1.49
C PRO A 33 36.80 32.05 1.75
N THR A 34 36.13 31.47 2.73
CA THR A 34 36.13 30.04 2.98
C THR A 34 34.85 29.41 2.39
N LEU A 35 34.99 28.57 1.38
CA LEU A 35 33.90 27.79 0.82
C LEU A 35 33.75 26.50 1.63
N ARG A 36 32.63 26.34 2.32
CA ARG A 36 32.25 25.08 2.95
C ARG A 36 31.16 24.39 2.12
N VAL A 37 31.47 23.20 1.64
CA VAL A 37 30.53 22.35 0.93
C VAL A 37 30.12 21.20 1.84
N ASN A 38 28.85 21.19 2.26
CA ASN A 38 28.29 20.12 3.07
C ASN A 38 27.53 19.16 2.17
N TYR A 39 28.03 17.93 2.07
CA TYR A 39 27.34 16.85 1.35
C TYR A 39 26.41 16.11 2.30
N VAL A 40 25.19 15.92 1.86
CA VAL A 40 24.26 15.00 2.52
C VAL A 40 24.13 13.79 1.62
N THR A 41 24.67 12.67 2.07
CA THR A 41 24.53 11.41 1.36
C THR A 41 23.13 10.88 1.59
N THR A 42 22.42 10.57 0.51
CA THR A 42 21.12 9.93 0.54
C THR A 42 21.18 8.56 -0.11
N TYR A 43 20.34 7.66 0.36
CA TYR A 43 20.24 6.29 -0.11
C TYR A 43 18.81 6.01 -0.59
N ALA A 44 18.67 5.22 -1.62
CA ALA A 44 17.37 4.74 -2.06
C ALA A 44 16.78 3.79 -1.01
N LEU A 45 15.61 4.11 -0.47
CA LEU A 45 14.80 3.25 0.37
C LEU A 45 13.54 2.90 -0.40
N THR A 46 13.42 1.63 -0.79
CA THR A 46 12.32 1.12 -1.59
C THR A 46 11.42 0.23 -0.75
N ALA A 47 10.13 0.50 -0.74
CA ALA A 47 9.11 -0.44 -0.29
C ALA A 47 8.69 -1.31 -1.47
N SER A 48 8.65 -2.63 -1.29
CA SER A 48 8.08 -3.58 -2.24
C SER A 48 6.85 -4.23 -1.59
N VAL A 49 5.68 -3.77 -1.99
CA VAL A 49 4.39 -4.17 -1.41
C VAL A 49 3.79 -5.30 -2.25
N VAL A 50 3.55 -6.43 -1.61
CA VAL A 50 3.02 -7.64 -2.26
C VAL A 50 1.88 -8.22 -1.43
N ASP A 51 1.05 -9.05 -2.07
CA ASP A 51 0.04 -9.84 -1.39
C ASP A 51 0.65 -11.11 -0.75
N ASP A 52 -0.21 -11.92 -0.12
CA ASP A 52 0.14 -13.20 0.51
C ASP A 52 0.63 -14.27 -0.47
N LEU A 53 0.40 -14.10 -1.78
CA LEU A 53 0.96 -14.93 -2.84
C LEU A 53 2.27 -14.37 -3.43
N GLY A 54 2.70 -13.19 -2.98
CA GLY A 54 3.88 -12.49 -3.49
C GLY A 54 3.63 -11.68 -4.75
N LEU A 55 2.38 -11.49 -5.17
CA LEU A 55 2.03 -10.66 -6.32
C LEU A 55 2.10 -9.17 -5.94
N PRO A 56 2.61 -8.30 -6.84
CA PRO A 56 2.75 -6.88 -6.56
C PRO A 56 1.39 -6.20 -6.36
N ILE A 57 1.32 -5.30 -5.38
CA ILE A 57 0.14 -4.46 -5.12
C ILE A 57 0.41 -3.06 -5.62
N SER A 58 -0.25 -2.70 -6.72
CA SER A 58 -0.27 -1.33 -7.26
C SER A 58 -1.27 -0.47 -6.49
N GLY A 59 -0.98 0.82 -6.34
CA GLY A 59 -1.88 1.77 -5.68
C GLY A 59 -1.85 1.74 -4.15
N ALA A 60 -0.97 0.94 -3.53
CA ALA A 60 -0.79 0.97 -2.08
C ALA A 60 -0.14 2.29 -1.65
N SER A 61 -0.68 2.93 -0.62
CA SER A 61 -0.10 4.12 -0.01
C SER A 61 0.98 3.70 0.99
N VAL A 62 2.22 4.13 0.78
CA VAL A 62 3.36 3.84 1.65
C VAL A 62 3.88 5.12 2.28
N THR A 63 3.86 5.18 3.61
CA THR A 63 4.44 6.27 4.39
C THR A 63 5.79 5.84 4.96
N PHE A 64 6.82 6.63 4.65
CA PHE A 64 8.19 6.48 5.15
C PHE A 64 8.40 7.49 6.26
N THR A 65 8.44 7.04 7.50
CA THR A 65 8.57 7.90 8.69
C THR A 65 9.96 7.73 9.29
N PRO A 66 10.76 8.80 9.43
CA PRO A 66 12.01 8.76 10.18
C PRO A 66 11.74 8.39 11.63
N SER A 67 12.52 7.47 12.19
CA SER A 67 12.38 7.00 13.57
C SER A 67 13.39 7.64 14.52
N ASP A 68 14.35 8.40 13.99
CA ASP A 68 15.36 9.12 14.77
C ASP A 68 15.47 10.60 14.37
N ALA A 69 15.95 11.44 15.29
CA ALA A 69 16.09 12.89 15.08
C ALA A 69 17.22 13.25 14.10
N GLU A 70 18.17 12.34 13.83
CA GLU A 70 19.31 12.60 12.93
C GLU A 70 18.88 12.60 11.46
N SER A 71 17.82 11.88 11.13
CA SER A 71 17.29 11.83 9.77
C SER A 71 16.76 13.20 9.29
N GLY A 72 16.29 14.07 10.20
CA GLY A 72 15.91 15.46 9.95
C GLY A 72 14.91 15.69 8.80
N THR A 73 14.29 14.65 8.32
CA THR A 73 13.35 14.64 7.19
C THR A 73 11.93 14.43 7.68
N ALA A 74 10.97 15.17 7.12
CA ALA A 74 9.56 14.90 7.36
C ALA A 74 9.17 13.53 6.77
N ALA A 75 8.13 12.91 7.30
CA ALA A 75 7.54 11.72 6.72
C ALA A 75 7.13 11.98 5.25
N GLN A 76 7.35 11.00 4.38
CA GLN A 76 6.98 11.06 2.98
C GLN A 76 6.00 9.93 2.67
N THR A 77 4.94 10.23 1.94
CA THR A 77 3.96 9.23 1.50
C THR A 77 3.96 9.16 -0.02
N LEU A 78 4.13 7.95 -0.56
CA LEU A 78 4.07 7.66 -1.98
C LEU A 78 3.11 6.50 -2.25
N THR A 79 2.65 6.43 -3.50
CA THR A 79 1.82 5.33 -3.98
C THR A 79 2.66 4.35 -4.79
N THR A 80 2.47 3.05 -4.60
CA THR A 80 3.18 2.01 -5.35
C THR A 80 2.77 2.00 -6.82
N GLY A 81 3.76 1.80 -7.69
CA GLY A 81 3.56 1.58 -9.13
C GLY A 81 2.98 0.19 -9.45
N SER A 82 2.88 -0.13 -10.74
CA SER A 82 2.38 -1.42 -11.22
C SER A 82 3.24 -2.61 -10.79
N ASP A 83 4.51 -2.38 -10.46
CA ASP A 83 5.46 -3.35 -9.93
C ASP A 83 5.38 -3.52 -8.40
N GLY A 84 4.43 -2.81 -7.73
CA GLY A 84 4.26 -2.82 -6.29
C GLY A 84 5.34 -2.05 -5.53
N THR A 85 6.15 -1.22 -6.20
CA THR A 85 7.25 -0.50 -5.53
C THR A 85 6.98 0.99 -5.34
N ALA A 86 7.54 1.54 -4.25
CA ALA A 86 7.63 2.98 -3.99
C ALA A 86 9.02 3.29 -3.42
N THR A 87 9.72 4.30 -3.96
CA THR A 87 11.10 4.61 -3.59
C THR A 87 11.24 6.07 -3.16
N VAL A 88 11.89 6.29 -2.01
CA VAL A 88 12.31 7.60 -1.51
C VAL A 88 13.83 7.64 -1.38
N TYR A 89 14.41 8.85 -1.42
CA TYR A 89 15.82 9.07 -1.12
C TYR A 89 15.96 9.67 0.25
N VAL A 90 16.60 8.94 1.16
CA VAL A 90 16.68 9.27 2.59
C VAL A 90 18.11 9.30 3.08
N LYS A 91 18.39 10.04 4.16
CA LYS A 91 19.66 10.00 4.87
C LYS A 91 19.86 8.65 5.56
N ARG A 92 21.07 8.39 6.02
CA ARG A 92 21.34 7.29 6.95
C ARG A 92 20.49 7.47 8.21
N GLY A 93 19.90 6.38 8.72
CA GLY A 93 19.06 6.41 9.91
C GLY A 93 18.07 5.26 9.95
N SER A 94 17.18 5.29 10.94
CA SER A 94 16.11 4.32 11.11
C SER A 94 14.80 4.86 10.58
N TYR A 95 14.04 4.03 9.88
CA TYR A 95 12.77 4.39 9.25
C TYR A 95 11.71 3.35 9.54
N THR A 96 10.50 3.82 9.80
CA THR A 96 9.29 3.00 9.85
C THR A 96 8.51 3.21 8.56
N LEU A 97 8.23 2.11 7.85
CA LEU A 97 7.41 2.08 6.65
C LEU A 97 6.03 1.56 7.02
N THR A 98 4.98 2.29 6.64
CA THR A 98 3.60 1.85 6.84
C THR A 98 2.91 1.83 5.49
N ALA A 99 2.43 0.66 5.06
CA ALA A 99 1.68 0.48 3.83
C ALA A 99 0.21 0.22 4.12
N THR A 100 -0.67 0.90 3.38
CA THR A 100 -2.13 0.71 3.43
C THR A 100 -2.67 0.52 2.02
N HIS A 101 -3.72 -0.29 1.89
CA HIS A 101 -4.46 -0.48 0.66
C HIS A 101 -5.88 -0.91 0.99
N GLU A 102 -6.89 -0.56 0.17
CA GLU A 102 -8.31 -0.89 0.41
C GLU A 102 -8.58 -2.40 0.53
N ARG A 103 -7.79 -3.21 -0.17
CA ARG A 103 -7.89 -4.68 -0.13
C ARG A 103 -7.16 -5.31 1.05
N PHE A 104 -6.37 -4.56 1.82
CA PHE A 104 -5.68 -5.12 2.98
C PHE A 104 -6.60 -5.29 4.17
N THR A 105 -6.38 -6.35 4.94
CA THR A 105 -7.09 -6.60 6.21
C THR A 105 -6.69 -5.59 7.28
N SER A 106 -5.45 -5.09 7.22
CA SER A 106 -4.87 -4.10 8.13
C SER A 106 -3.65 -3.42 7.49
N ALA A 107 -3.23 -2.28 8.03
CA ALA A 107 -1.97 -1.65 7.66
C ALA A 107 -0.78 -2.57 7.96
N ILE A 108 0.22 -2.55 7.07
CA ILE A 108 1.48 -3.30 7.24
C ILE A 108 2.53 -2.31 7.73
N THR A 109 3.22 -2.64 8.82
CA THR A 109 4.30 -1.79 9.34
C THR A 109 5.60 -2.58 9.44
N GLN A 110 6.70 -1.97 8.94
CA GLN A 110 8.05 -2.52 8.98
C GLN A 110 9.03 -1.43 9.38
N THR A 111 10.00 -1.77 10.23
CA THR A 111 11.09 -0.86 10.63
C THR A 111 12.40 -1.34 10.04
N THR A 112 13.22 -0.42 9.54
CA THR A 112 14.51 -0.75 8.94
C THR A 112 15.54 0.34 9.18
N SER A 113 16.83 -0.03 9.23
CA SER A 113 17.95 0.90 9.24
C SER A 113 18.53 1.05 7.84
N VAL A 114 18.79 2.28 7.44
CA VAL A 114 19.34 2.64 6.12
C VAL A 114 20.78 3.15 6.28
N SER A 115 21.71 2.43 5.69
CA SER A 115 23.14 2.83 5.57
C SER A 115 23.67 2.64 4.14
N SER A 116 22.86 2.06 3.26
CA SER A 116 23.05 1.87 1.83
C SER A 116 21.67 1.77 1.17
N ALA A 117 21.61 1.67 -0.16
CA ALA A 117 20.35 1.41 -0.87
C ALA A 117 19.70 0.13 -0.32
N ARG A 118 18.40 0.18 -0.03
CA ARG A 118 17.67 -0.90 0.64
C ARG A 118 16.26 -1.05 0.11
N THR A 119 15.85 -2.30 -0.10
CA THR A 119 14.45 -2.67 -0.38
C THR A 119 13.86 -3.38 0.83
N VAL A 120 12.66 -2.97 1.24
CA VAL A 120 11.88 -3.59 2.32
C VAL A 120 10.66 -4.25 1.70
N LYS A 121 10.57 -5.58 1.82
CA LYS A 121 9.39 -6.33 1.38
C LYS A 121 8.30 -6.21 2.44
N MET A 122 7.11 -5.79 2.01
CA MET A 122 5.92 -5.61 2.85
C MET A 122 4.81 -6.53 2.31
N THR A 123 4.46 -7.57 3.06
CA THR A 123 3.46 -8.55 2.64
C THR A 123 2.15 -8.30 3.36
N GLY A 124 1.07 -8.10 2.59
CA GLY A 124 -0.28 -7.86 3.12
C GLY A 124 -1.23 -9.00 2.85
N GLU A 125 -2.01 -9.37 3.87
CA GLU A 125 -3.20 -10.20 3.67
C GLU A 125 -4.28 -9.38 2.96
N ILE A 126 -4.83 -9.89 1.86
CA ILE A 126 -5.88 -9.21 1.11
C ILE A 126 -7.26 -9.83 1.30
N LEU A 127 -8.28 -8.97 1.11
CA LEU A 127 -9.66 -9.40 1.02
C LEU A 127 -10.06 -9.58 -0.44
N GLU A 128 -10.70 -10.72 -0.73
CA GLU A 128 -11.30 -11.02 -2.02
C GLU A 128 -12.81 -10.81 -1.96
N THR A 129 -13.38 -10.38 -3.08
CA THR A 129 -14.83 -10.23 -3.19
C THR A 129 -15.45 -11.55 -3.59
N VAL A 130 -16.37 -12.07 -2.76
CA VAL A 130 -17.22 -13.20 -3.07
C VAL A 130 -18.64 -12.71 -3.28
N GLN A 131 -19.17 -12.88 -4.47
CA GLN A 131 -20.53 -12.54 -4.84
C GLN A 131 -21.35 -13.82 -5.05
N LEU A 132 -22.42 -14.01 -4.28
CA LEU A 132 -23.38 -15.07 -4.47
C LEU A 132 -24.65 -14.53 -5.13
N VAL A 133 -25.09 -15.19 -6.18
CA VAL A 133 -26.34 -14.88 -6.88
C VAL A 133 -27.33 -16.00 -6.59
N VAL A 134 -28.34 -15.71 -5.78
CA VAL A 134 -29.35 -16.68 -5.37
C VAL A 134 -30.54 -16.62 -6.31
N THR A 135 -30.92 -17.76 -6.86
CA THR A 135 -32.06 -17.92 -7.81
C THR A 135 -32.96 -19.05 -7.39
N ASN A 136 -34.21 -19.03 -7.86
CA ASN A 136 -35.10 -20.19 -7.79
C ASN A 136 -34.73 -21.24 -8.88
N GLU A 137 -35.48 -22.33 -8.93
CA GLU A 137 -35.28 -23.39 -9.91
C GLU A 137 -35.45 -22.94 -11.36
N TYR A 138 -36.20 -21.87 -11.63
CA TYR A 138 -36.43 -21.29 -12.97
C TYR A 138 -35.37 -20.22 -13.33
N GLY A 139 -34.40 -19.95 -12.44
CA GLY A 139 -33.35 -18.97 -12.66
C GLY A 139 -33.75 -17.52 -12.31
N ALA A 140 -34.94 -17.29 -11.76
CA ALA A 140 -35.35 -15.98 -11.32
C ALA A 140 -34.61 -15.59 -9.99
N PRO A 141 -34.12 -14.33 -9.85
CA PRO A 141 -33.41 -13.90 -8.67
C PRO A 141 -34.32 -13.94 -7.42
N LEU A 142 -33.76 -14.38 -6.31
CA LEU A 142 -34.44 -14.39 -5.02
C LEU A 142 -33.96 -13.24 -4.14
N SER A 143 -34.84 -12.25 -3.97
CA SER A 143 -34.65 -11.16 -3.00
C SER A 143 -35.00 -11.65 -1.58
N GLY A 144 -34.31 -11.13 -0.57
CA GLY A 144 -34.59 -11.47 0.82
C GLY A 144 -33.99 -12.81 1.27
N ALA A 145 -33.21 -13.50 0.44
CA ALA A 145 -32.48 -14.67 0.86
C ALA A 145 -31.32 -14.27 1.78
N VAL A 146 -31.15 -14.99 2.90
CA VAL A 146 -30.06 -14.78 3.85
C VAL A 146 -28.88 -15.67 3.46
N VAL A 147 -27.74 -15.05 3.17
CA VAL A 147 -26.47 -15.72 2.85
C VAL A 147 -25.52 -15.50 4.02
N SER A 148 -24.91 -16.56 4.53
CA SER A 148 -23.95 -16.52 5.62
C SER A 148 -22.62 -17.13 5.21
N ILE A 149 -21.51 -16.39 5.36
CA ILE A 149 -20.13 -16.83 5.07
C ILE A 149 -19.22 -16.35 6.19
N GLY A 150 -18.42 -17.24 6.78
CA GLY A 150 -17.40 -16.89 7.78
C GLY A 150 -17.95 -16.10 8.97
N GLY A 151 -19.15 -16.40 9.42
CA GLY A 151 -19.82 -15.73 10.53
C GLY A 151 -20.49 -14.39 10.20
N LYS A 152 -20.41 -13.94 8.94
CA LYS A 152 -21.14 -12.75 8.43
C LYS A 152 -22.38 -13.19 7.66
N SER A 153 -23.48 -12.44 7.80
CA SER A 153 -24.72 -12.68 7.07
C SER A 153 -25.12 -11.44 6.29
N ILE A 154 -25.52 -11.63 5.03
CA ILE A 154 -26.03 -10.58 4.14
C ILE A 154 -27.33 -11.07 3.51
N THR A 155 -28.30 -10.19 3.40
CA THR A 155 -29.57 -10.44 2.71
C THR A 155 -29.45 -10.02 1.25
N THR A 156 -29.91 -10.87 0.31
CA THR A 156 -29.89 -10.56 -1.13
C THR A 156 -30.81 -9.41 -1.49
N GLY A 157 -30.34 -8.56 -2.41
CA GLY A 157 -31.11 -7.49 -3.02
C GLY A 157 -32.12 -8.00 -4.06
N ALA A 158 -32.77 -7.06 -4.77
CA ALA A 158 -33.76 -7.38 -5.81
C ALA A 158 -33.17 -8.19 -6.97
N ASP A 159 -31.89 -8.10 -7.21
CA ASP A 159 -31.13 -8.87 -8.21
C ASP A 159 -30.68 -10.24 -7.70
N GLY A 160 -31.06 -10.63 -6.48
CA GLY A 160 -30.68 -11.88 -5.85
C GLY A 160 -29.22 -11.95 -5.40
N THR A 161 -28.47 -10.83 -5.36
CA THR A 161 -27.05 -10.84 -5.04
C THR A 161 -26.74 -10.53 -3.58
N ALA A 162 -25.71 -11.21 -3.03
CA ALA A 162 -25.07 -10.92 -1.77
C ALA A 162 -23.55 -10.89 -1.98
N SER A 163 -22.87 -9.83 -1.55
CA SER A 163 -21.42 -9.63 -1.76
C SER A 163 -20.67 -9.58 -0.42
N PHE A 164 -19.63 -10.38 -0.31
CA PHE A 164 -18.80 -10.50 0.88
C PHE A 164 -17.35 -10.13 0.55
N SER A 165 -16.67 -9.50 1.52
CA SER A 165 -15.21 -9.37 1.50
C SER A 165 -14.65 -10.34 2.52
N VAL A 166 -13.88 -11.33 2.04
CA VAL A 166 -13.31 -12.42 2.84
C VAL A 166 -11.85 -12.64 2.46
N LYS A 167 -11.05 -13.20 3.37
CA LYS A 167 -9.68 -13.64 3.07
C LYS A 167 -9.71 -14.81 2.09
N ARG A 168 -8.59 -15.08 1.44
CA ARG A 168 -8.41 -16.32 0.67
C ARG A 168 -8.56 -17.54 1.59
N GLY A 169 -9.17 -18.60 1.09
CA GLY A 169 -9.40 -19.82 1.87
C GLY A 169 -10.64 -20.58 1.44
N SER A 170 -10.96 -21.65 2.18
CA SER A 170 -12.14 -22.47 1.97
C SER A 170 -13.26 -22.06 2.94
N TYR A 171 -14.45 -21.89 2.41
CA TYR A 171 -15.63 -21.46 3.18
C TYR A 171 -16.82 -22.35 2.86
N VAL A 172 -17.76 -22.41 3.79
CA VAL A 172 -19.10 -22.94 3.55
C VAL A 172 -20.07 -21.76 3.61
N ALA A 173 -20.72 -21.48 2.49
CA ALA A 173 -21.82 -20.53 2.46
C ALA A 173 -23.13 -21.25 2.79
N GLN A 174 -23.88 -20.72 3.77
CA GLN A 174 -25.26 -21.16 4.06
C GLN A 174 -26.20 -20.18 3.38
N VAL A 175 -27.16 -20.69 2.60
CA VAL A 175 -28.15 -19.88 1.89
C VAL A 175 -29.54 -20.33 2.28
N ALA A 176 -30.33 -19.43 2.88
CA ALA A 176 -31.69 -19.67 3.31
C ALA A 176 -32.65 -18.62 2.74
N CYS A 177 -33.79 -19.05 2.27
CA CYS A 177 -34.88 -18.17 1.83
C CYS A 177 -36.24 -18.78 2.24
N SER A 178 -37.16 -17.91 2.68
CA SER A 178 -38.50 -18.35 3.07
C SER A 178 -39.19 -19.12 1.90
N GLY A 179 -39.73 -20.28 2.19
CA GLY A 179 -40.37 -21.11 1.17
C GLY A 179 -39.43 -22.04 0.38
N TYR A 180 -38.12 -22.01 0.67
CA TYR A 180 -37.10 -22.85 0.01
C TYR A 180 -36.30 -23.65 1.03
N LYS A 181 -35.71 -24.75 0.58
CA LYS A 181 -34.77 -25.54 1.39
C LYS A 181 -33.45 -24.82 1.52
N THR A 182 -32.93 -24.75 2.76
CA THR A 182 -31.59 -24.21 3.03
C THR A 182 -30.55 -25.03 2.29
N GLN A 183 -29.58 -24.34 1.65
CA GLN A 183 -28.50 -24.97 0.92
C GLN A 183 -27.13 -24.53 1.47
N ALA A 184 -26.20 -25.50 1.54
CA ALA A 184 -24.80 -25.25 1.88
C ALA A 184 -23.96 -25.38 0.60
N VAL A 185 -23.10 -24.39 0.34
CA VAL A 185 -22.23 -24.33 -0.84
C VAL A 185 -20.78 -24.24 -0.38
N GLN A 186 -19.93 -25.12 -0.88
CA GLN A 186 -18.50 -25.08 -0.65
C GLN A 186 -17.88 -24.05 -1.59
N LEU A 187 -17.09 -23.13 -1.03
CA LEU A 187 -16.41 -22.08 -1.78
C LEU A 187 -14.89 -22.20 -1.56
N SER A 188 -14.13 -22.18 -2.65
CA SER A 188 -12.67 -22.05 -2.62
C SER A 188 -12.30 -20.67 -3.13
N VAL A 189 -11.97 -19.78 -2.22
CA VAL A 189 -11.64 -18.37 -2.52
C VAL A 189 -10.14 -18.26 -2.73
N THR A 190 -9.70 -18.22 -3.97
CA THR A 190 -8.31 -17.98 -4.39
C THR A 190 -8.14 -16.61 -5.04
N GLY A 191 -9.24 -15.93 -5.33
CA GLY A 191 -9.39 -14.62 -5.92
C GLY A 191 -10.84 -14.20 -5.84
N SER A 192 -11.22 -13.09 -6.47
CA SER A 192 -12.61 -12.67 -6.54
C SER A 192 -13.47 -13.75 -7.21
N LEU A 193 -14.56 -14.12 -6.56
CA LEU A 193 -15.41 -15.23 -6.95
C LEU A 193 -16.87 -14.77 -7.14
N ARG A 194 -17.50 -15.21 -8.21
CA ARG A 194 -18.95 -15.09 -8.40
C ARG A 194 -19.54 -16.47 -8.59
N GLU A 195 -20.44 -16.85 -7.69
CA GLU A 195 -21.07 -18.17 -7.68
C GLU A 195 -22.60 -18.04 -7.73
N ARG A 196 -23.27 -18.94 -8.43
CA ARG A 196 -24.74 -18.99 -8.50
C ARG A 196 -25.25 -20.12 -7.63
N VAL A 197 -26.20 -19.80 -6.74
CA VAL A 197 -26.89 -20.77 -5.88
C VAL A 197 -28.34 -20.86 -6.27
N LYS A 198 -28.76 -22.07 -6.61
CA LYS A 198 -30.15 -22.37 -7.00
C LYS A 198 -30.87 -23.03 -5.84
N LEU A 199 -31.95 -22.42 -5.36
CA LEU A 199 -32.81 -22.98 -4.32
C LEU A 199 -34.04 -23.67 -4.93
N SER A 200 -34.46 -24.77 -4.33
CA SER A 200 -35.63 -25.59 -4.70
C SER A 200 -36.55 -25.81 -3.51
#